data_8f9e95090b5e1391ebcc79be91aa012d
#
_entry.id   8f9e95090b5e1391ebcc79be91aa012d
#
_cell.length_a   1.000
_cell.length_b   1.000
_cell.length_c   1.000
_cell.angle_alpha   90.00
_cell.angle_beta   90.00
_cell.angle_gamma   90.00
#
_symmetry.space_group_name_H-M   'P 1'
#
loop_
_entity.id
_entity.type
_entity.pdbx_description
1 polymer ?
#
loop_
_entity_poly.entity_id
_entity_poly.type
_entity_poly.pdbx_seq_one_letter_code
_entity_poly.pdbx_strand_id
1 'polypeptide(L)'
;EPFDFPDVGRRLLIDAWTFVPQGDRLRVGLDFRALKLGKDGKPTAKKPMKGRVYLTAAPVVNLEKREVAFADVKFELKSKNALVGAAAWMLNGKIEKELAAQTFSFAEYLDEYKRVADGMLKGYPLGAGMQIRGSMKKLEVVKALPTPDALVVYILASGQLELRN
;
A
#
# COMPACT_ATOMS: atom_id res chain seq x y z
N GLU A 1 8.01 -9.26 8.65
CA GLU A 1 9.49 -9.42 8.58
C GLU A 1 10.19 -8.34 9.40
N PRO A 2 11.35 -8.63 10.01
CA PRO A 2 12.12 -7.63 10.74
C PRO A 2 12.87 -6.70 9.78
N PHE A 3 12.96 -5.43 10.15
CA PHE A 3 13.76 -4.45 9.44
C PHE A 3 15.03 -4.16 10.24
N ASP A 4 16.18 -4.45 9.66
CA ASP A 4 17.48 -4.23 10.29
C ASP A 4 18.07 -2.87 9.88
N PHE A 5 18.51 -2.11 10.87
CA PHE A 5 19.18 -0.84 10.73
C PHE A 5 20.57 -0.91 11.37
N PRO A 6 21.55 -1.53 10.68
CA PRO A 6 22.88 -1.77 11.23
C PRO A 6 23.61 -0.48 11.58
N ASP A 7 23.41 0.59 10.82
CA ASP A 7 24.06 1.90 11.03
C ASP A 7 23.75 2.51 12.41
N VAL A 8 22.58 2.16 12.96
CA VAL A 8 22.14 2.63 14.28
C VAL A 8 22.05 1.51 15.32
N GLY A 9 22.48 0.31 14.96
CA GLY A 9 22.49 -0.87 15.83
C GLY A 9 21.09 -1.25 16.32
N ARG A 10 20.10 -1.25 15.44
CA ARG A 10 18.70 -1.50 15.79
C ARG A 10 18.04 -2.47 14.80
N ARG A 11 17.10 -3.26 15.35
CA ARG A 11 16.15 -4.09 14.60
C ARG A 11 14.74 -3.65 14.96
N LEU A 12 13.94 -3.36 13.96
CA LEU A 12 12.53 -2.98 14.11
C LEU A 12 11.64 -4.19 13.79
N LEU A 13 10.69 -4.46 14.66
CA LEU A 13 9.64 -5.44 14.47
C LEU A 13 8.29 -4.69 14.45
N ILE A 14 7.51 -4.88 13.42
CA ILE A 14 6.13 -4.37 13.37
C ILE A 14 5.23 -5.43 13.97
N ASP A 15 4.53 -5.08 15.04
CA ASP A 15 3.64 -5.99 15.78
C ASP A 15 2.20 -5.90 15.24
N ALA A 16 1.77 -4.71 14.86
CA ALA A 16 0.44 -4.47 14.30
C ALA A 16 0.45 -3.21 13.44
N TRP A 17 -0.50 -3.13 12.52
CA TRP A 17 -0.74 -1.93 11.72
C TRP A 17 -2.25 -1.66 11.61
N THR A 18 -2.61 -0.39 11.46
CA THR A 18 -3.99 0.05 11.30
C THR A 18 -4.06 1.10 10.20
N PHE A 19 -5.05 1.01 9.34
CA PHE A 19 -5.35 2.05 8.37
C PHE A 19 -6.34 3.04 8.96
N VAL A 20 -6.04 4.33 8.79
CA VAL A 20 -6.94 5.41 9.17
C VAL A 20 -7.01 6.37 7.99
N PRO A 21 -8.13 6.43 7.27
CA PRO A 21 -8.29 7.39 6.19
C PRO A 21 -8.32 8.80 6.77
N GLN A 22 -7.69 9.73 6.07
CA GLN A 22 -7.66 11.14 6.44
C GLN A 22 -7.83 11.99 5.19
N GLY A 23 -9.08 12.11 4.75
CA GLY A 23 -9.41 12.79 3.49
C GLY A 23 -8.84 12.06 2.28
N ASP A 24 -7.99 12.72 1.52
CA ASP A 24 -7.27 12.19 0.37
C ASP A 24 -5.93 11.51 0.73
N ARG A 25 -5.61 11.42 2.02
CA ARG A 25 -4.37 10.85 2.53
C ARG A 25 -4.64 9.51 3.21
N LEU A 26 -3.63 8.65 3.16
CA LEU A 26 -3.58 7.42 3.91
C LEU A 26 -2.77 7.67 5.18
N ARG A 27 -3.35 7.37 6.34
CA ARG A 27 -2.64 7.33 7.61
C ARG A 27 -2.53 5.89 8.07
N VAL A 28 -1.30 5.41 8.27
CA VAL A 28 -1.02 4.07 8.77
C VAL A 28 -0.45 4.18 10.18
N GLY A 29 -1.13 3.58 11.14
CA GLY A 29 -0.59 3.41 12.49
C GLY A 29 0.21 2.11 12.56
N LEU A 30 1.46 2.18 13.04
CA LEU A 30 2.35 1.03 13.22
C LEU A 30 2.71 0.88 14.70
N ASP A 31 2.31 -0.23 15.29
CA ASP A 31 2.83 -0.66 16.58
C ASP A 31 4.13 -1.40 16.36
N PHE A 32 5.18 -1.01 17.07
CA PHE A 32 6.49 -1.57 16.85
C PHE A 32 7.24 -1.90 18.14
N ARG A 33 8.21 -2.81 17.98
CA ARG A 33 9.28 -3.05 18.96
C ARG A 33 10.63 -2.77 18.31
N ALA A 34 11.46 -1.98 18.99
CA ALA A 34 12.85 -1.76 18.58
C ALA A 34 13.81 -2.51 19.51
N LEU A 35 14.57 -3.43 18.94
CA LEU A 35 15.59 -4.20 19.62
C LEU A 35 16.96 -3.54 19.42
N LYS A 36 17.78 -3.50 20.46
CA LYS A 36 19.18 -3.09 20.31
C LYS A 36 19.99 -4.28 19.79
N LEU A 37 20.80 -4.07 18.76
CA LEU A 37 21.73 -5.05 18.24
C LEU A 37 23.08 -4.95 18.95
N GLY A 38 23.70 -6.07 19.21
CA GLY A 38 25.09 -6.17 19.62
C GLY A 38 26.05 -5.96 18.45
N LYS A 39 27.36 -6.01 18.74
CA LYS A 39 28.39 -5.92 17.69
C LYS A 39 28.37 -7.10 16.72
N ASP A 40 27.79 -8.20 17.14
CA ASP A 40 27.58 -9.43 16.36
C ASP A 40 26.27 -9.42 15.51
N GLY A 41 25.55 -8.30 15.50
CA GLY A 41 24.27 -8.15 14.79
C GLY A 41 23.10 -8.87 15.45
N LYS A 42 23.29 -9.49 16.61
CA LYS A 42 22.22 -10.19 17.34
C LYS A 42 21.52 -9.28 18.34
N PRO A 43 20.22 -9.48 18.59
CA PRO A 43 19.50 -8.75 19.62
C PRO A 43 20.16 -8.93 21.00
N THR A 44 20.38 -7.82 21.69
CA THR A 44 20.86 -7.86 23.08
C THR A 44 19.73 -8.22 24.03
N ALA A 45 20.09 -8.75 25.23
CA ALA A 45 19.11 -9.09 26.29
C ALA A 45 18.38 -7.87 26.89
N LYS A 46 18.60 -6.66 26.39
CA LYS A 46 17.91 -5.46 26.85
C LYS A 46 16.44 -5.48 26.45
N LYS A 47 15.58 -5.03 27.37
CA LYS A 47 14.14 -4.91 27.12
C LYS A 47 13.87 -4.12 25.83
N PRO A 48 13.05 -4.65 24.89
CA PRO A 48 12.72 -3.94 23.68
C PRO A 48 11.97 -2.67 23.99
N MET A 49 12.27 -1.64 23.23
CA MET A 49 11.50 -0.41 23.25
C MET A 49 10.24 -0.63 22.40
N LYS A 50 9.09 -0.24 22.95
CA LYS A 50 7.79 -0.34 22.26
C LYS A 50 7.26 1.05 21.99
N GLY A 51 6.56 1.22 20.88
CA GLY A 51 5.94 2.47 20.52
C GLY A 51 4.92 2.33 19.41
N ARG A 52 4.25 3.44 19.14
CA ARG A 52 3.37 3.60 17.98
C ARG A 52 3.80 4.82 17.18
N VAL A 53 3.95 4.64 15.88
CA VAL A 53 4.16 5.72 14.92
C VAL A 53 2.99 5.79 13.97
N TYR A 54 2.75 6.97 13.43
CA TYR A 54 1.81 7.17 12.34
C TYR A 54 2.59 7.64 11.12
N LEU A 55 2.31 7.00 10.00
CA LEU A 55 2.74 7.38 8.67
C LEU A 55 1.56 8.02 7.97
N THR A 56 1.74 9.21 7.45
CA THR A 56 0.74 9.87 6.60
C THR A 56 1.34 10.10 5.24
N ALA A 57 0.65 9.67 4.19
CA ALA A 57 1.11 9.82 2.82
C ALA A 57 -0.08 10.06 1.87
N ALA A 58 0.17 10.75 0.77
CA ALA A 58 -0.80 10.90 -0.32
C ALA A 58 -0.54 9.82 -1.38
N PRO A 59 -1.51 8.96 -1.72
CA PRO A 59 -1.36 8.03 -2.85
C PRO A 59 -1.36 8.82 -4.16
N VAL A 60 -0.36 8.56 -5.00
CA VAL A 60 -0.22 9.16 -6.34
C VAL A 60 -0.25 8.05 -7.36
N VAL A 61 -1.22 8.10 -8.26
CA VAL A 61 -1.36 7.12 -9.34
C VAL A 61 -0.56 7.58 -10.55
N ASN A 62 0.38 6.75 -10.99
CA ASN A 62 1.04 6.91 -12.28
C ASN A 62 0.37 5.98 -13.30
N LEU A 63 -0.43 6.58 -14.19
CA LEU A 63 -1.21 5.83 -15.18
C LEU A 63 -0.32 5.20 -16.26
N GLU A 64 0.76 5.86 -16.65
CA GLU A 64 1.68 5.36 -17.68
C GLU A 64 2.44 4.12 -17.19
N LYS A 65 2.94 4.17 -15.97
CA LYS A 65 3.65 3.05 -15.36
C LYS A 65 2.74 2.01 -14.72
N ARG A 66 1.45 2.31 -14.60
CA ARG A 66 0.46 1.48 -13.88
C ARG A 66 0.88 1.18 -12.44
N GLU A 67 1.28 2.23 -11.73
CA GLU A 67 1.81 2.15 -10.37
C GLU A 67 1.11 3.14 -9.44
N VAL A 68 1.05 2.79 -8.16
CA VAL A 68 0.74 3.71 -7.07
C VAL A 68 2.03 3.97 -6.30
N ALA A 69 2.41 5.23 -6.21
CA ALA A 69 3.47 5.72 -5.34
C ALA A 69 2.87 6.48 -4.14
N PHE A 70 3.69 6.79 -3.17
CA PHE A 70 3.29 7.61 -2.03
C PHE A 70 4.11 8.89 -1.99
N ALA A 71 3.43 10.02 -2.06
CA ALA A 71 4.03 11.34 -1.91
C ALA A 71 3.78 11.91 -0.51
N ASP A 72 4.55 12.93 -0.17
CA ASP A 72 4.42 13.65 1.11
C ASP A 72 4.39 12.74 2.33
N VAL A 73 5.24 11.72 2.34
CA VAL A 73 5.35 10.80 3.47
C VAL A 73 5.80 11.57 4.70
N LYS A 74 5.01 11.52 5.76
CA LYS A 74 5.29 12.18 7.04
C LYS A 74 5.16 11.20 8.19
N PHE A 75 6.07 11.32 9.14
CA PHE A 75 6.03 10.58 10.40
C PHE A 75 5.49 11.43 11.52
N GLU A 76 4.57 10.87 12.30
CA GLU A 76 4.10 11.44 13.55
C GLU A 76 4.29 10.44 14.68
N LEU A 77 4.90 10.88 15.77
CA LEU A 77 5.11 10.09 16.97
C LEU A 77 4.08 10.47 18.04
N LYS A 78 3.37 9.50 18.58
CA LYS A 78 2.35 9.74 19.59
C LYS A 78 2.82 9.62 21.04
N SER A 79 4.09 9.29 21.31
CA SER A 79 4.57 9.05 22.68
C SER A 79 5.63 10.07 23.12
N LYS A 80 5.31 10.83 24.18
CA LYS A 80 6.23 11.84 24.75
C LYS A 80 7.41 11.25 25.54
N ASN A 81 7.34 10.03 26.07
CA ASN A 81 8.27 9.57 27.11
C ASN A 81 9.17 8.38 26.73
N ALA A 82 8.94 7.65 25.64
CA ALA A 82 9.74 6.44 25.33
C ALA A 82 10.66 6.57 24.11
N LEU A 83 10.68 7.72 23.46
CA LEU A 83 11.09 7.77 22.06
C LEU A 83 12.20 8.77 21.72
N VAL A 84 12.70 9.53 22.69
CA VAL A 84 13.71 10.56 22.41
C VAL A 84 14.98 9.99 21.74
N GLY A 85 15.34 8.74 22.04
CA GLY A 85 16.52 8.13 21.43
C GLY A 85 16.24 7.24 20.21
N ALA A 86 15.05 6.60 20.12
CA ALA A 86 14.76 5.70 19.00
C ALA A 86 13.98 6.38 17.88
N ALA A 87 13.24 7.40 18.20
CA ALA A 87 12.53 8.21 17.24
C ALA A 87 13.43 9.14 16.44
N ALA A 88 14.51 9.61 17.05
CA ALA A 88 15.45 10.48 16.36
C ALA A 88 16.04 9.80 15.10
N TRP A 89 16.32 8.50 15.12
CA TRP A 89 16.83 7.80 13.95
C TRP A 89 15.72 7.47 12.93
N MET A 90 14.48 7.19 13.36
CA MET A 90 13.32 7.05 12.47
C MET A 90 13.01 8.39 11.79
N LEU A 91 13.15 9.51 12.50
CA LEU A 91 12.91 10.87 12.01
C LEU A 91 14.02 11.41 11.11
N ASN A 92 15.15 10.72 10.98
CA ASN A 92 16.25 11.14 10.08
C ASN A 92 15.91 11.03 8.58
N GLY A 93 14.65 10.92 8.24
CA GLY A 93 14.16 10.93 6.85
C GLY A 93 14.56 9.73 6.01
N LYS A 94 15.28 8.74 6.57
CA LYS A 94 15.70 7.54 5.83
C LYS A 94 14.49 6.66 5.50
N ILE A 95 13.62 6.43 6.50
CA ILE A 95 12.39 5.63 6.29
C ILE A 95 11.40 6.38 5.39
N GLU A 96 11.27 7.70 5.54
CA GLU A 96 10.46 8.53 4.65
C GLU A 96 10.92 8.40 3.19
N LYS A 97 12.24 8.47 2.96
CA LYS A 97 12.82 8.30 1.62
C LYS A 97 12.63 6.89 1.06
N GLU A 98 12.83 5.87 1.88
CA GLU A 98 12.62 4.48 1.45
C GLU A 98 11.15 4.21 1.12
N LEU A 99 10.21 4.70 1.94
CA LEU A 99 8.78 4.55 1.66
C LEU A 99 8.32 5.39 0.47
N ALA A 100 8.84 6.60 0.31
CA ALA A 100 8.55 7.44 -0.86
C ALA A 100 9.12 6.83 -2.16
N ALA A 101 10.16 6.00 -2.07
CA ALA A 101 10.73 5.27 -3.20
C ALA A 101 9.96 3.97 -3.53
N GLN A 102 9.08 3.50 -2.64
CA GLN A 102 8.27 2.31 -2.90
C GLN A 102 7.16 2.62 -3.89
N THR A 103 7.01 1.77 -4.88
CA THR A 103 5.91 1.79 -5.82
C THR A 103 5.20 0.44 -5.80
N PHE A 104 3.88 0.47 -6.00
CA PHE A 104 3.06 -0.73 -6.06
C PHE A 104 2.47 -0.84 -7.44
N SER A 105 2.93 -1.82 -8.23
CA SER A 105 2.38 -2.08 -9.55
C SER A 105 0.99 -2.70 -9.42
N PHE A 106 0.06 -2.19 -10.22
CA PHE A 106 -1.27 -2.76 -10.41
C PHE A 106 -1.45 -3.32 -11.83
N ALA A 107 -0.39 -3.37 -12.63
CA ALA A 107 -0.43 -3.83 -14.02
C ALA A 107 -0.98 -5.26 -14.14
N GLU A 108 -0.43 -6.19 -13.37
CA GLU A 108 -0.83 -7.59 -13.40
C GLU A 108 -2.31 -7.77 -13.01
N TYR A 109 -2.78 -7.01 -12.01
CA TYR A 109 -4.19 -7.04 -11.60
C TYR A 109 -5.11 -6.55 -12.72
N LEU A 110 -4.75 -5.46 -13.41
CA LEU A 110 -5.54 -4.95 -14.53
C LEU A 110 -5.58 -5.94 -15.71
N ASP A 111 -4.46 -6.55 -16.04
CA ASP A 111 -4.37 -7.53 -17.11
C ASP A 111 -5.19 -8.79 -16.78
N GLU A 112 -5.16 -9.24 -15.53
CA GLU A 112 -5.99 -10.35 -15.05
C GLU A 112 -7.49 -10.00 -15.10
N TYR A 113 -7.89 -8.83 -14.59
CA TYR A 113 -9.29 -8.38 -14.65
C TYR A 113 -9.77 -8.26 -16.10
N LYS A 114 -8.93 -7.74 -17.00
CA LYS A 114 -9.26 -7.66 -18.42
C LYS A 114 -9.49 -9.06 -19.00
N ARG A 115 -8.62 -10.01 -18.70
CA ARG A 115 -8.72 -11.41 -19.16
C ARG A 115 -10.01 -12.07 -18.68
N VAL A 116 -10.35 -11.90 -17.40
CA VAL A 116 -11.58 -12.45 -16.82
C VAL A 116 -12.81 -11.83 -17.46
N ALA A 117 -12.84 -10.52 -17.62
CA ALA A 117 -13.96 -9.82 -18.24
C ALA A 117 -14.14 -10.18 -19.71
N ASP A 118 -13.04 -10.27 -20.50
CA ASP A 118 -13.09 -10.75 -21.87
C ASP A 118 -13.61 -12.21 -21.95
N GLY A 119 -13.24 -13.04 -20.96
CA GLY A 119 -13.79 -14.41 -20.84
C GLY A 119 -15.30 -14.43 -20.63
N MET A 120 -15.80 -13.60 -19.72
CA MET A 120 -17.23 -13.47 -19.45
C MET A 120 -18.00 -12.90 -20.66
N LEU A 121 -17.41 -11.98 -21.39
CA LEU A 121 -18.04 -11.34 -22.55
C LEU A 121 -18.04 -12.20 -23.83
N LYS A 122 -17.48 -13.40 -23.81
CA LYS A 122 -17.53 -14.32 -24.97
C LYS A 122 -18.91 -14.91 -25.24
N GLY A 123 -19.85 -14.78 -24.34
CA GLY A 123 -21.21 -15.28 -24.49
C GLY A 123 -21.93 -15.40 -23.14
N TYR A 124 -22.11 -14.28 -22.45
CA TYR A 124 -22.80 -14.26 -21.16
C TYR A 124 -24.33 -14.40 -21.39
N PRO A 125 -24.97 -15.45 -20.89
CA PRO A 125 -26.41 -15.67 -21.09
C PRO A 125 -27.22 -14.67 -20.25
N LEU A 126 -28.18 -14.00 -20.89
CA LEU A 126 -29.16 -13.12 -20.25
C LEU A 126 -30.53 -13.78 -19.98
N GLY A 127 -30.74 -15.02 -20.44
CA GLY A 127 -32.02 -15.67 -20.44
C GLY A 127 -32.81 -15.42 -21.74
N ALA A 128 -33.92 -16.18 -21.92
CA ALA A 128 -34.75 -16.11 -23.12
C ALA A 128 -34.00 -16.26 -24.47
N GLY A 129 -32.90 -17.01 -24.49
CA GLY A 129 -32.07 -17.21 -25.69
C GLY A 129 -31.08 -16.05 -25.97
N MET A 130 -31.15 -14.95 -25.26
CA MET A 130 -30.27 -13.81 -25.46
C MET A 130 -28.91 -14.00 -24.80
N GLN A 131 -27.88 -13.49 -25.45
CA GLN A 131 -26.48 -13.47 -24.96
C GLN A 131 -25.87 -12.07 -25.14
N ILE A 132 -25.06 -11.68 -24.17
CA ILE A 132 -24.12 -10.58 -24.37
C ILE A 132 -22.82 -11.15 -24.91
N ARG A 133 -22.34 -10.59 -26.01
CA ARG A 133 -20.99 -10.80 -26.52
C ARG A 133 -20.26 -9.47 -26.60
N GLY A 134 -18.95 -9.51 -26.40
CA GLY A 134 -18.16 -8.29 -26.49
C GLY A 134 -16.68 -8.53 -26.20
N SER A 135 -15.99 -7.43 -26.15
CA SER A 135 -14.58 -7.39 -25.76
C SER A 135 -14.26 -6.10 -25.01
N MET A 136 -13.39 -6.21 -24.05
CA MET A 136 -12.86 -5.07 -23.33
C MET A 136 -11.64 -4.52 -24.07
N LYS A 137 -11.72 -3.24 -24.49
CA LYS A 137 -10.62 -2.58 -25.20
C LYS A 137 -9.56 -2.04 -24.25
N LYS A 138 -10.01 -1.39 -23.15
CA LYS A 138 -9.12 -0.66 -22.26
C LYS A 138 -9.61 -0.70 -20.83
N LEU A 139 -8.67 -0.82 -19.90
CA LEU A 139 -8.84 -0.57 -18.47
C LEU A 139 -7.86 0.52 -18.05
N GLU A 140 -8.36 1.56 -17.40
CA GLU A 140 -7.56 2.68 -16.90
C GLU A 140 -7.87 2.93 -15.44
N VAL A 141 -6.84 3.05 -14.63
CA VAL A 141 -6.99 3.56 -13.27
C VAL A 141 -7.12 5.08 -13.35
N VAL A 142 -8.23 5.60 -12.84
CA VAL A 142 -8.50 7.06 -12.88
C VAL A 142 -8.31 7.72 -11.53
N LYS A 143 -8.44 6.95 -10.44
CA LYS A 143 -8.34 7.48 -9.08
C LYS A 143 -8.04 6.36 -8.09
N ALA A 144 -7.31 6.68 -7.03
CA ALA A 144 -7.19 5.83 -5.84
C ALA A 144 -7.56 6.65 -4.60
N LEU A 145 -8.41 6.09 -3.75
CA LEU A 145 -8.87 6.72 -2.51
C LEU A 145 -8.64 5.79 -1.32
N PRO A 146 -8.01 6.26 -0.27
CA PRO A 146 -7.92 5.50 0.97
C PRO A 146 -9.29 5.42 1.65
N THR A 147 -9.62 4.24 2.15
CA THR A 147 -10.79 3.96 3.00
C THR A 147 -10.32 3.36 4.31
N PRO A 148 -11.19 3.18 5.33
CA PRO A 148 -10.81 2.57 6.60
C PRO A 148 -10.10 1.21 6.47
N ASP A 149 -10.50 0.42 5.49
CA ASP A 149 -10.10 -0.99 5.37
C ASP A 149 -9.25 -1.27 4.13
N ALA A 150 -9.18 -0.32 3.18
CA ALA A 150 -8.56 -0.58 1.89
C ALA A 150 -8.13 0.71 1.15
N LEU A 151 -7.33 0.53 0.11
CA LEU A 151 -7.15 1.51 -0.94
C LEU A 151 -8.13 1.18 -2.08
N VAL A 152 -9.16 2.00 -2.26
CA VAL A 152 -10.15 1.81 -3.33
C VAL A 152 -9.61 2.43 -4.61
N VAL A 153 -9.50 1.60 -5.64
CA VAL A 153 -9.02 2.00 -6.96
C VAL A 153 -10.20 2.08 -7.92
N TYR A 154 -10.42 3.24 -8.51
CA TYR A 154 -11.44 3.45 -9.53
C TYR A 154 -10.86 3.14 -10.90
N ILE A 155 -11.52 2.25 -11.62
CA ILE A 155 -11.10 1.80 -12.94
C ILE A 155 -12.18 2.19 -13.95
N LEU A 156 -11.76 2.87 -15.01
CA LEU A 156 -12.57 3.11 -16.19
C LEU A 156 -12.36 1.97 -17.17
N ALA A 157 -13.45 1.27 -17.52
CA ALA A 157 -13.44 0.22 -18.52
C ALA A 157 -14.11 0.73 -19.81
N SER A 158 -13.49 0.48 -20.95
CA SER A 158 -14.09 0.72 -22.26
C SER A 158 -14.04 -0.54 -23.11
N GLY A 159 -15.09 -0.76 -23.93
CA GLY A 159 -15.22 -1.95 -24.74
C GLY A 159 -16.37 -1.87 -25.72
N GLN A 160 -16.64 -2.99 -26.36
CA GLN A 160 -17.79 -3.15 -27.26
C GLN A 160 -18.66 -4.29 -26.73
N LEU A 161 -19.97 -4.08 -26.73
CA LEU A 161 -20.98 -5.05 -26.35
C LEU A 161 -22.01 -5.20 -27.48
N GLU A 162 -22.37 -6.43 -27.75
CA GLU A 162 -23.41 -6.80 -28.69
C GLU A 162 -24.43 -7.70 -27.99
N LEU A 163 -25.72 -7.47 -28.26
CA LEU A 163 -26.79 -8.39 -27.89
C LEU A 163 -27.07 -9.32 -29.08
N ARG A 164 -27.09 -10.62 -28.81
CA ARG A 164 -27.42 -11.63 -29.82
C ARG A 164 -28.51 -12.56 -29.27
N ASN A 165 -29.41 -12.95 -30.17
CA ASN A 165 -30.36 -14.04 -29.96
C ASN A 165 -29.73 -15.35 -30.41
#